data_29366bb76fe647d35438e6d7caefe89a
#
_entry.id   29366bb76fe647d35438e6d7caefe89a
#
_cell.length_a   1.000
_cell.length_b   1.000
_cell.length_c   1.000
_cell.angle_alpha   90.00
_cell.angle_beta   90.00
_cell.angle_gamma   90.00
#
_symmetry.space_group_name_H-M   'P 1'
#
loop_
_entity.id
_entity.type
_entity.pdbx_description
1 polymer ?
#
loop_
_entity_poly.entity_id
_entity_poly.type
_entity_poly.pdbx_seq_one_letter_code
_entity_poly.pdbx_strand_id
1 'polypeptide(L)'
;LGNGLYVSGTHKIFNYTTNTFNDVADDERFLPTQLMCEPFVYCFNTTSKMICIDNHLFLDYDELTNDELSKLIIEFKDIVPKTNFNLSSLHKTFDGGLHPDCNIILSNGTSKKMSSVVIGDKLKDNIVVEGVVLIDTTSNIMGNIIINSRYINGCYGNIILQNGDKQVSTTTMVKLPTNLPQKTTCIHLTTDKGYFIYNGIKIYDYNACLEHFIER
;
A
#
# COMPACT_ATOMS: atom_id res chain seq x y z
N LEU A 1 8.32 3.25 29.64
CA LEU A 1 8.79 1.89 29.70
C LEU A 1 10.22 1.83 29.20
N GLY A 2 11.18 1.31 29.98
CA GLY A 2 12.62 1.41 29.76
C GLY A 2 13.20 0.71 28.52
N ASN A 3 12.39 0.20 27.62
CA ASN A 3 12.84 -0.63 26.51
C ASN A 3 12.81 0.07 25.13
N GLY A 4 12.54 1.39 25.10
CA GLY A 4 12.59 2.14 23.84
C GLY A 4 11.43 1.88 22.88
N LEU A 5 10.30 1.32 23.35
CA LEU A 5 9.08 1.22 22.55
C LEU A 5 8.38 2.58 22.49
N TYR A 6 8.26 3.14 21.30
CA TYR A 6 7.55 4.39 21.03
C TYR A 6 6.32 4.08 20.18
N VAL A 7 5.16 4.59 20.59
CA VAL A 7 3.87 4.35 19.95
C VAL A 7 3.13 5.68 19.82
N SER A 8 2.39 5.88 18.73
CA SER A 8 1.54 7.07 18.58
C SER A 8 0.44 7.07 19.64
N GLY A 9 0.12 8.26 20.19
CA GLY A 9 -0.85 8.39 21.27
C GLY A 9 -2.26 7.93 20.90
N THR A 10 -2.63 8.01 19.62
CA THR A 10 -3.94 7.59 19.11
C THR A 10 -4.02 6.11 18.78
N HIS A 11 -2.90 5.37 18.82
CA HIS A 11 -2.92 3.93 18.54
C HIS A 11 -3.64 3.17 19.66
N LYS A 12 -4.34 2.10 19.29
CA LYS A 12 -5.16 1.33 20.24
C LYS A 12 -4.35 0.25 20.93
N ILE A 13 -4.36 0.24 22.27
CA ILE A 13 -3.73 -0.77 23.12
C ILE A 13 -4.77 -1.48 23.98
N PHE A 14 -4.60 -2.80 24.18
CA PHE A 14 -5.47 -3.58 25.02
C PHE A 14 -5.18 -3.35 26.51
N ASN A 15 -6.22 -3.01 27.25
CA ASN A 15 -6.19 -2.93 28.70
C ASN A 15 -6.79 -4.21 29.29
N TYR A 16 -5.93 -5.03 29.91
CA TYR A 16 -6.34 -6.32 30.51
C TYR A 16 -7.23 -6.16 31.75
N THR A 17 -7.23 -4.97 32.39
CA THR A 17 -8.07 -4.72 33.57
C THR A 17 -9.52 -4.44 33.16
N THR A 18 -9.71 -3.64 32.13
CA THR A 18 -11.05 -3.25 31.64
C THR A 18 -11.54 -4.17 30.52
N ASN A 19 -10.66 -5.01 29.96
CA ASN A 19 -10.90 -5.89 28.81
C ASN A 19 -11.37 -5.11 27.56
N THR A 20 -10.77 -3.92 27.34
CA THR A 20 -11.09 -3.02 26.23
C THR A 20 -9.82 -2.51 25.55
N PHE A 21 -9.97 -2.06 24.31
CA PHE A 21 -8.93 -1.28 23.63
C PHE A 21 -9.12 0.21 23.93
N ASN A 22 -8.07 0.87 24.38
CA ASN A 22 -8.03 2.31 24.67
C ASN A 22 -6.93 2.97 23.84
N ASP A 23 -6.97 4.30 23.71
CA ASP A 23 -5.84 5.03 23.14
C ASP A 23 -4.60 4.91 24.02
N VAL A 24 -3.43 4.79 23.41
CA VAL A 24 -2.14 4.75 24.13
C VAL A 24 -1.96 6.02 24.99
N ALA A 25 -2.45 7.16 24.50
CA ALA A 25 -2.40 8.43 25.25
C ALA A 25 -3.18 8.41 26.58
N ASP A 26 -4.21 7.57 26.67
CA ASP A 26 -5.06 7.41 27.84
C ASP A 26 -4.59 6.26 28.76
N ASP A 27 -3.50 5.57 28.39
CA ASP A 27 -2.98 4.44 29.13
C ASP A 27 -1.80 4.84 30.00
N GLU A 28 -1.96 4.78 31.32
CA GLU A 28 -0.97 5.21 32.31
C GLU A 28 0.37 4.42 32.26
N ARG A 29 0.43 3.31 31.54
CA ARG A 29 1.67 2.55 31.29
C ARG A 29 2.61 3.29 30.31
N PHE A 30 2.11 4.26 29.57
CA PHE A 30 2.86 5.05 28.60
C PHE A 30 2.98 6.50 29.05
N LEU A 31 4.17 7.07 28.85
CA LEU A 31 4.43 8.46 29.15
C LEU A 31 4.60 9.26 27.85
N PRO A 32 3.98 10.44 27.74
CA PRO A 32 4.23 11.32 26.60
C PRO A 32 5.72 11.64 26.49
N THR A 33 6.26 11.61 25.29
CA THR A 33 7.63 12.02 25.00
C THR A 33 7.68 12.93 23.79
N GLN A 34 8.54 13.93 23.83
CA GLN A 34 8.85 14.79 22.69
C GLN A 34 10.17 14.37 22.01
N LEU A 35 10.86 13.36 22.57
CA LEU A 35 12.17 12.91 22.12
C LEU A 35 12.05 11.80 21.07
N MET A 36 11.23 12.02 20.05
CA MET A 36 11.19 11.10 18.93
C MET A 36 12.30 11.49 17.94
N CYS A 37 13.35 10.67 17.87
CA CYS A 37 14.47 10.86 16.94
C CYS A 37 14.22 10.17 15.59
N GLU A 38 13.23 9.30 15.51
CA GLU A 38 12.93 8.56 14.29
C GLU A 38 11.97 9.35 13.39
N PRO A 39 12.31 9.54 12.11
CA PRO A 39 11.48 10.31 11.18
C PRO A 39 10.19 9.56 10.77
N PHE A 40 10.08 8.27 11.10
CA PHE A 40 8.95 7.42 10.71
C PHE A 40 8.51 6.55 11.87
N VAL A 41 7.20 6.29 11.93
CA VAL A 41 6.60 5.21 12.72
C VAL A 41 6.16 4.10 11.76
N TYR A 42 6.31 2.86 12.20
CA TYR A 42 5.91 1.70 11.41
C TYR A 42 4.57 1.18 11.93
N CYS A 43 3.66 0.90 11.01
CA CYS A 43 2.41 0.24 11.34
C CYS A 43 2.23 -0.97 10.41
N PHE A 44 1.72 -2.05 10.96
CA PHE A 44 1.54 -3.31 10.25
C PHE A 44 0.05 -3.62 10.12
N ASN A 45 -0.34 -4.18 9.00
CA ASN A 45 -1.64 -4.80 8.84
C ASN A 45 -1.47 -6.33 8.94
N THR A 46 -2.23 -6.97 9.80
CA THR A 46 -2.09 -8.39 10.11
C THR A 46 -3.40 -9.15 9.89
N THR A 47 -3.30 -10.46 9.65
CA THR A 47 -4.48 -11.32 9.53
C THR A 47 -5.25 -11.48 10.84
N SER A 48 -4.55 -11.32 11.98
CA SER A 48 -5.16 -11.37 13.32
C SER A 48 -5.78 -10.05 13.76
N LYS A 49 -5.56 -8.96 13.01
CA LYS A 49 -5.92 -7.58 13.36
C LYS A 49 -5.29 -7.09 14.66
N MET A 50 -4.27 -7.79 15.14
CA MET A 50 -3.59 -7.49 16.41
C MET A 50 -2.09 -7.73 16.29
N ILE A 51 -1.32 -6.94 17.04
CA ILE A 51 0.15 -7.02 17.11
C ILE A 51 0.55 -7.10 18.58
N CYS A 52 1.40 -8.06 18.92
CA CYS A 52 1.99 -8.15 20.26
C CYS A 52 3.44 -7.69 20.23
N ILE A 53 3.77 -6.63 20.98
CA ILE A 53 5.12 -6.06 21.09
C ILE A 53 5.40 -5.87 22.58
N ASP A 54 6.50 -6.44 23.09
CA ASP A 54 6.93 -6.33 24.49
C ASP A 54 5.81 -6.66 25.50
N ASN A 55 5.04 -7.73 25.24
CA ASN A 55 3.88 -8.15 26.02
C ASN A 55 2.70 -7.13 26.05
N HIS A 56 2.71 -6.15 25.16
CA HIS A 56 1.58 -5.28 24.94
C HIS A 56 0.85 -5.69 23.66
N LEU A 57 -0.47 -5.80 23.75
CA LEU A 57 -1.32 -6.14 22.62
C LEU A 57 -1.91 -4.86 22.04
N PHE A 58 -1.62 -4.58 20.79
CA PHE A 58 -2.13 -3.45 20.02
C PHE A 58 -3.08 -3.93 18.93
N LEU A 59 -4.01 -3.07 18.48
CA LEU A 59 -4.64 -3.27 17.19
C LEU A 59 -3.61 -3.07 16.07
N ASP A 60 -3.88 -3.61 14.90
CA ASP A 60 -3.05 -3.35 13.71
C ASP A 60 -3.38 -2.00 13.07
N TYR A 61 -2.85 -1.72 11.89
CA TYR A 61 -3.03 -0.44 11.19
C TYR A 61 -4.50 -0.04 11.00
N ASP A 62 -5.40 -1.00 10.79
CA ASP A 62 -6.81 -0.70 10.57
C ASP A 62 -7.51 -0.23 11.86
N GLU A 63 -6.89 -0.47 13.04
CA GLU A 63 -7.42 -0.14 14.37
C GLU A 63 -8.85 -0.64 14.62
N LEU A 64 -9.21 -1.73 13.94
CA LEU A 64 -10.55 -2.33 13.99
C LEU A 64 -10.50 -3.66 14.74
N THR A 65 -11.42 -3.85 15.66
CA THR A 65 -11.70 -5.18 16.20
C THR A 65 -12.40 -6.05 15.14
N ASN A 66 -12.38 -7.37 15.30
CA ASN A 66 -13.09 -8.28 14.38
C ASN A 66 -14.59 -7.95 14.29
N ASP A 67 -15.19 -7.47 15.38
CA ASP A 67 -16.62 -7.11 15.41
C ASP A 67 -16.88 -5.80 14.65
N GLU A 68 -16.00 -4.82 14.79
CA GLU A 68 -16.06 -3.56 14.05
C GLU A 68 -15.82 -3.78 12.56
N LEU A 69 -14.82 -4.60 12.21
CA LEU A 69 -14.57 -5.00 10.83
C LEU A 69 -15.79 -5.71 10.23
N SER A 70 -16.43 -6.60 10.99
CA SER A 70 -17.64 -7.29 10.54
C SER A 70 -18.81 -6.33 10.32
N LYS A 71 -18.99 -5.33 11.19
CA LYS A 71 -20.00 -4.27 11.02
C LYS A 71 -19.70 -3.41 9.81
N LEU A 72 -18.44 -2.98 9.66
CA LEU A 72 -18.00 -2.19 8.51
C LEU A 72 -18.27 -2.94 7.19
N ILE A 73 -17.93 -4.24 7.12
CA ILE A 73 -18.21 -5.09 5.95
C ILE A 73 -19.71 -5.15 5.66
N ILE A 74 -20.56 -5.20 6.69
CA ILE A 74 -22.01 -5.21 6.52
C ILE A 74 -22.50 -3.86 5.97
N GLU A 75 -22.00 -2.76 6.50
CA GLU A 75 -22.35 -1.41 6.04
C GLU A 75 -21.87 -1.18 4.59
N PHE A 76 -20.67 -1.61 4.25
CA PHE A 76 -20.17 -1.52 2.89
C PHE A 76 -20.84 -2.46 1.89
N LYS A 77 -21.49 -3.54 2.33
CA LYS A 77 -22.26 -4.45 1.43
C LYS A 77 -23.37 -3.74 0.67
N ASP A 78 -23.92 -2.68 1.23
CA ASP A 78 -24.99 -1.91 0.58
C ASP A 78 -24.45 -0.82 -0.37
N ILE A 79 -23.16 -0.44 -0.21
CA ILE A 79 -22.48 0.58 -1.00
C ILE A 79 -21.69 -0.06 -2.15
N VAL A 80 -21.11 -1.24 -1.92
CA VAL A 80 -20.39 -2.00 -2.95
C VAL A 80 -21.40 -2.71 -3.85
N PRO A 81 -21.30 -2.60 -5.19
CA PRO A 81 -22.15 -3.30 -6.12
C PRO A 81 -22.23 -4.79 -5.75
N LYS A 82 -23.43 -5.36 -5.77
CA LYS A 82 -23.82 -6.73 -5.32
C LYS A 82 -23.12 -7.89 -6.06
N THR A 83 -21.94 -7.68 -6.58
CA THR A 83 -21.06 -8.73 -7.05
C THR A 83 -20.30 -9.26 -5.84
N ASN A 84 -20.30 -10.56 -5.63
CA ASN A 84 -19.64 -11.32 -4.57
C ASN A 84 -18.28 -10.72 -4.13
N PHE A 85 -18.33 -9.56 -3.46
CA PHE A 85 -17.14 -8.85 -3.01
C PHE A 85 -16.57 -9.59 -1.80
N ASN A 86 -15.47 -10.24 -2.01
CA ASN A 86 -14.69 -10.85 -0.95
C ASN A 86 -13.47 -9.96 -0.73
N LEU A 87 -13.34 -9.35 0.45
CA LEU A 87 -12.17 -8.56 0.83
C LEU A 87 -10.85 -9.30 0.58
N SER A 88 -10.82 -10.62 0.80
CA SER A 88 -9.65 -11.43 0.50
C SER A 88 -9.37 -11.55 -1.02
N SER A 89 -10.35 -11.23 -1.87
CA SER A 89 -10.18 -11.18 -3.32
C SER A 89 -9.76 -9.80 -3.82
N LEU A 90 -9.88 -8.75 -3.00
CA LEU A 90 -9.50 -7.39 -3.36
C LEU A 90 -8.03 -7.33 -3.78
N HIS A 91 -7.14 -7.86 -2.96
CA HIS A 91 -5.72 -7.93 -3.27
C HIS A 91 -5.40 -8.79 -4.49
N LYS A 92 -6.25 -9.77 -4.83
CA LYS A 92 -6.11 -10.55 -6.07
C LYS A 92 -6.55 -9.77 -7.30
N THR A 93 -7.40 -8.77 -7.14
CA THR A 93 -7.84 -7.88 -8.23
C THR A 93 -6.79 -6.79 -8.49
N PHE A 94 -6.06 -6.36 -7.45
CA PHE A 94 -4.96 -5.39 -7.52
C PHE A 94 -3.61 -6.06 -7.31
N ASP A 95 -3.37 -7.08 -8.12
CA ASP A 95 -2.18 -7.92 -8.12
C ASP A 95 -1.05 -7.34 -8.99
N GLY A 96 -1.15 -6.07 -9.34
CA GLY A 96 -0.26 -5.43 -10.30
C GLY A 96 0.80 -4.52 -9.69
N GLY A 97 1.91 -4.44 -10.39
CA GLY A 97 3.03 -3.57 -10.06
C GLY A 97 4.13 -3.62 -11.11
N LEU A 98 5.24 -2.99 -10.81
CA LEU A 98 6.41 -2.93 -11.68
C LEU A 98 7.48 -3.93 -11.23
N HIS A 99 8.24 -4.44 -12.19
CA HIS A 99 9.36 -5.32 -11.93
C HIS A 99 10.39 -4.64 -11.00
N PRO A 100 10.97 -5.36 -10.00
CA PRO A 100 11.94 -4.80 -9.05
C PRO A 100 13.16 -4.14 -9.69
N ASP A 101 13.61 -4.62 -10.86
CA ASP A 101 14.76 -4.07 -11.58
C ASP A 101 14.40 -2.89 -12.51
N CYS A 102 13.12 -2.49 -12.61
CA CYS A 102 12.74 -1.28 -13.33
C CYS A 102 13.28 -0.03 -12.60
N ASN A 103 13.63 0.99 -13.39
CA ASN A 103 14.14 2.24 -12.85
C ASN A 103 13.06 3.31 -12.81
N ILE A 104 12.94 4.00 -11.68
CA ILE A 104 12.11 5.18 -11.51
C ILE A 104 12.99 6.42 -11.37
N ILE A 105 12.49 7.56 -11.83
CA ILE A 105 13.24 8.83 -11.77
C ILE A 105 12.91 9.57 -10.49
N LEU A 106 13.93 9.98 -9.77
CA LEU A 106 13.83 10.83 -8.58
C LEU A 106 13.71 12.32 -8.96
N SER A 107 13.33 13.16 -8.02
CA SER A 107 13.15 14.60 -8.20
C SER A 107 14.44 15.34 -8.60
N ASN A 108 15.59 14.80 -8.22
CA ASN A 108 16.91 15.32 -8.60
C ASN A 108 17.38 14.87 -10.01
N GLY A 109 16.53 14.15 -10.76
CA GLY A 109 16.84 13.65 -12.10
C GLY A 109 17.64 12.34 -12.13
N THR A 110 18.10 11.81 -11.00
CA THR A 110 18.75 10.50 -10.97
C THR A 110 17.73 9.38 -11.07
N SER A 111 18.20 8.18 -11.47
CA SER A 111 17.35 7.00 -11.54
C SER A 111 17.64 6.04 -10.38
N LYS A 112 16.61 5.36 -9.88
CA LYS A 112 16.70 4.39 -8.79
C LYS A 112 15.89 3.15 -9.15
N LYS A 113 16.39 1.95 -8.83
CA LYS A 113 15.63 0.72 -9.03
C LYS A 113 14.37 0.73 -8.14
N MET A 114 13.27 0.18 -8.63
CA MET A 114 12.04 0.00 -7.84
C MET A 114 12.32 -0.77 -6.55
N SER A 115 13.15 -1.81 -6.60
CA SER A 115 13.57 -2.58 -5.41
C SER A 115 14.37 -1.81 -4.36
N SER A 116 14.86 -0.63 -4.70
CA SER A 116 15.62 0.24 -3.81
C SER A 116 14.85 1.47 -3.35
N VAL A 117 13.62 1.65 -3.83
CA VAL A 117 12.75 2.75 -3.39
C VAL A 117 12.39 2.53 -1.93
N VAL A 118 12.43 3.61 -1.16
CA VAL A 118 12.08 3.63 0.27
C VAL A 118 11.11 4.76 0.57
N ILE A 119 10.41 4.64 1.69
CA ILE A 119 9.54 5.71 2.21
C ILE A 119 10.36 6.99 2.38
N GLY A 120 9.80 8.12 1.96
CA GLY A 120 10.43 9.44 1.98
C GLY A 120 11.23 9.77 0.71
N ASP A 121 11.46 8.81 -0.21
CA ASP A 121 12.04 9.13 -1.51
C ASP A 121 11.16 10.15 -2.25
N LYS A 122 11.81 11.15 -2.85
CA LYS A 122 11.11 12.14 -3.70
C LYS A 122 11.28 11.73 -5.15
N LEU A 123 10.21 11.26 -5.73
CA LEU A 123 10.13 10.91 -7.15
C LEU A 123 10.03 12.16 -8.03
N LYS A 124 10.07 11.97 -9.35
CA LYS A 124 9.81 13.04 -10.33
C LYS A 124 8.57 13.85 -9.92
N ASP A 125 8.60 15.17 -10.18
CA ASP A 125 7.56 16.13 -9.82
C ASP A 125 7.34 16.29 -8.31
N ASN A 126 8.40 15.99 -7.50
CA ASN A 126 8.42 16.05 -6.04
C ASN A 126 7.34 15.19 -5.35
N ILE A 127 6.92 14.11 -5.99
CA ILE A 127 6.00 13.14 -5.41
C ILE A 127 6.73 12.36 -4.32
N VAL A 128 6.19 12.32 -3.11
CA VAL A 128 6.79 11.65 -1.96
C VAL A 128 6.25 10.23 -1.84
N VAL A 129 7.16 9.26 -1.71
CA VAL A 129 6.78 7.86 -1.43
C VAL A 129 6.37 7.73 0.04
N GLU A 130 5.16 7.28 0.29
CA GLU A 130 4.60 7.02 1.63
C GLU A 130 4.60 5.54 1.98
N GLY A 131 4.63 4.67 0.97
CA GLY A 131 4.69 3.23 1.18
C GLY A 131 5.23 2.47 -0.02
N VAL A 132 5.76 1.28 0.24
CA VAL A 132 6.23 0.33 -0.76
C VAL A 132 5.47 -0.99 -0.58
N VAL A 133 4.66 -1.34 -1.57
CA VAL A 133 3.81 -2.54 -1.55
C VAL A 133 4.49 -3.65 -2.33
N LEU A 134 4.77 -4.77 -1.67
CA LEU A 134 5.29 -5.98 -2.30
C LEU A 134 4.12 -6.91 -2.62
N ILE A 135 3.98 -7.27 -3.89
CA ILE A 135 2.87 -8.08 -4.40
C ILE A 135 3.42 -9.40 -4.94
N ASP A 136 2.83 -10.52 -4.51
CA ASP A 136 3.14 -11.84 -5.04
C ASP A 136 2.68 -11.96 -6.50
N THR A 137 3.60 -12.35 -7.38
CA THR A 137 3.38 -12.46 -8.83
C THR A 137 3.42 -13.88 -9.35
N THR A 138 3.40 -14.88 -8.47
CA THR A 138 3.55 -16.29 -8.86
C THR A 138 2.48 -16.77 -9.87
N SER A 139 1.30 -16.16 -9.84
CA SER A 139 0.19 -16.42 -10.77
C SER A 139 0.13 -15.45 -11.96
N ASN A 140 1.01 -14.44 -12.03
CA ASN A 140 0.88 -13.34 -12.97
C ASN A 140 1.94 -13.42 -14.09
N ILE A 141 1.50 -13.12 -15.30
CA ILE A 141 2.38 -13.00 -16.46
C ILE A 141 2.91 -11.57 -16.52
N MET A 142 4.24 -11.44 -16.49
CA MET A 142 4.93 -10.17 -16.72
C MET A 142 4.95 -9.84 -18.21
N GLY A 143 4.85 -8.58 -18.54
CA GLY A 143 5.02 -8.10 -19.92
C GLY A 143 5.29 -6.61 -19.99
N ASN A 144 5.61 -6.15 -21.18
CA ASN A 144 5.73 -4.73 -21.48
C ASN A 144 4.38 -4.21 -21.99
N ILE A 145 4.02 -3.00 -21.61
CA ILE A 145 2.82 -2.33 -22.09
C ILE A 145 3.23 -1.08 -22.87
N ILE A 146 2.53 -0.83 -23.96
CA ILE A 146 2.69 0.40 -24.75
C ILE A 146 1.44 1.25 -24.58
N ILE A 147 1.64 2.52 -24.24
CA ILE A 147 0.59 3.52 -24.15
C ILE A 147 1.13 4.87 -24.66
N ASN A 148 0.46 5.46 -25.64
CA ASN A 148 0.87 6.74 -26.23
C ASN A 148 2.36 6.76 -26.65
N SER A 149 2.82 5.72 -27.32
CA SER A 149 4.22 5.53 -27.75
C SER A 149 5.24 5.47 -26.62
N ARG A 150 4.81 5.28 -25.39
CA ARG A 150 5.67 5.09 -24.20
C ARG A 150 5.58 3.66 -23.68
N TYR A 151 6.64 3.19 -23.06
CA TYR A 151 6.72 1.83 -22.55
C TYR A 151 6.62 1.80 -21.02
N ILE A 152 5.83 0.85 -20.52
CA ILE A 152 5.95 0.34 -19.16
C ILE A 152 6.60 -1.02 -19.24
N ASN A 153 7.85 -1.10 -18.79
CA ASN A 153 8.62 -2.35 -18.79
C ASN A 153 8.27 -3.18 -17.54
N GLY A 154 8.17 -4.50 -17.72
CA GLY A 154 8.01 -5.42 -16.59
C GLY A 154 6.77 -5.15 -15.75
N CYS A 155 5.64 -4.90 -16.39
CA CYS A 155 4.36 -4.73 -15.73
C CYS A 155 3.76 -6.11 -15.39
N TYR A 156 3.42 -6.31 -14.13
CA TYR A 156 2.65 -7.46 -13.64
C TYR A 156 1.19 -7.06 -13.42
N GLY A 157 0.31 -8.06 -13.43
CA GLY A 157 -1.07 -7.95 -12.96
C GLY A 157 -1.85 -6.72 -13.42
N ASN A 158 -2.67 -6.21 -12.53
CA ASN A 158 -3.55 -5.07 -12.77
C ASN A 158 -3.02 -3.81 -12.09
N ILE A 159 -2.67 -2.80 -12.88
CA ILE A 159 -2.42 -1.42 -12.44
C ILE A 159 -3.29 -0.45 -13.22
N ILE A 160 -3.63 0.67 -12.61
CA ILE A 160 -4.44 1.73 -13.24
C ILE A 160 -3.52 2.83 -13.75
N LEU A 161 -3.73 3.22 -15.00
CA LEU A 161 -2.92 4.20 -15.72
C LEU A 161 -3.79 5.35 -16.23
N GLN A 162 -3.17 6.52 -16.38
CA GLN A 162 -3.78 7.64 -17.10
C GLN A 162 -3.51 7.51 -18.60
N ASN A 163 -4.57 7.50 -19.40
CA ASN A 163 -4.51 7.55 -20.87
C ASN A 163 -5.38 8.69 -21.39
N GLY A 164 -4.76 9.83 -21.71
CA GLY A 164 -5.48 11.07 -21.95
C GLY A 164 -6.26 11.47 -20.70
N ASP A 165 -7.55 11.73 -20.85
CA ASP A 165 -8.44 12.09 -19.71
C ASP A 165 -9.07 10.88 -19.01
N LYS A 166 -8.70 9.65 -19.42
CA LYS A 166 -9.32 8.43 -18.91
C LYS A 166 -8.34 7.64 -18.06
N GLN A 167 -8.88 7.03 -17.01
CA GLN A 167 -8.21 5.96 -16.26
C GLN A 167 -8.45 4.63 -16.96
N VAL A 168 -7.40 3.85 -17.16
CA VAL A 168 -7.46 2.55 -17.84
C VAL A 168 -6.72 1.48 -17.06
N SER A 169 -7.29 0.28 -17.02
CA SER A 169 -6.67 -0.89 -16.40
C SER A 169 -5.73 -1.60 -17.36
N THR A 170 -4.59 -2.05 -16.87
CA THR A 170 -3.65 -2.86 -17.66
C THR A 170 -4.17 -4.25 -18.00
N THR A 171 -5.23 -4.73 -17.35
CA THR A 171 -5.90 -5.99 -17.71
C THR A 171 -6.56 -5.94 -19.09
N THR A 172 -6.91 -4.73 -19.56
CA THR A 172 -7.50 -4.52 -20.90
C THR A 172 -6.45 -4.30 -21.98
N MET A 173 -5.16 -4.33 -21.63
CA MET A 173 -4.06 -4.04 -22.54
C MET A 173 -3.32 -5.31 -22.98
N VAL A 174 -2.78 -5.26 -24.18
CA VAL A 174 -1.90 -6.33 -24.68
C VAL A 174 -0.54 -6.20 -24.01
N LYS A 175 -0.08 -7.28 -23.37
CA LYS A 175 1.26 -7.40 -22.83
C LYS A 175 2.20 -7.97 -23.88
N LEU A 176 3.24 -7.21 -24.21
CA LEU A 176 4.30 -7.64 -25.11
C LEU A 176 5.38 -8.41 -24.36
N PRO A 177 6.15 -9.29 -25.03
CA PRO A 177 7.28 -9.95 -24.40
C PRO A 177 8.27 -8.97 -23.79
N THR A 178 8.93 -9.40 -22.73
CA THR A 178 9.98 -8.66 -22.04
C THR A 178 11.24 -9.51 -21.89
N ASN A 179 12.41 -8.88 -21.86
CA ASN A 179 13.69 -9.54 -21.59
C ASN A 179 14.03 -9.57 -20.09
N LEU A 180 13.18 -8.99 -19.25
CA LEU A 180 13.38 -9.04 -17.80
C LEU A 180 13.12 -10.46 -17.28
N PRO A 181 13.91 -10.97 -16.32
CA PRO A 181 13.66 -12.27 -15.72
C PRO A 181 12.37 -12.24 -14.88
N GLN A 182 11.58 -13.32 -14.95
CA GLN A 182 10.40 -13.45 -14.08
C GLN A 182 10.81 -13.37 -12.60
N LYS A 183 10.07 -12.61 -11.81
CA LYS A 183 10.23 -12.52 -10.36
C LYS A 183 8.97 -13.01 -9.65
N THR A 184 9.14 -13.44 -8.41
CA THR A 184 8.02 -13.87 -7.55
C THR A 184 7.30 -12.70 -6.91
N THR A 185 7.89 -11.49 -6.98
CA THR A 185 7.28 -10.28 -6.43
C THR A 185 7.41 -9.13 -7.42
N CYS A 186 6.41 -8.26 -7.45
CA CYS A 186 6.49 -6.93 -8.06
C CYS A 186 6.29 -5.85 -7.00
N ILE A 187 6.50 -4.61 -7.39
CA ILE A 187 6.47 -3.46 -6.48
C ILE A 187 5.44 -2.47 -6.97
N HIS A 188 4.55 -2.07 -6.08
CA HIS A 188 3.71 -0.90 -6.22
C HIS A 188 4.06 0.12 -5.15
N LEU A 189 3.61 1.36 -5.28
CA LEU A 189 3.89 2.43 -4.33
C LEU A 189 2.58 3.00 -3.80
N THR A 190 2.62 3.58 -2.61
CA THR A 190 1.68 4.60 -2.14
C THR A 190 2.41 5.93 -2.05
N THR A 191 1.74 7.04 -2.37
CA THR A 191 2.36 8.34 -2.52
C THR A 191 1.44 9.45 -2.03
N ASP A 192 2.03 10.60 -1.65
CA ASP A 192 1.32 11.80 -1.20
C ASP A 192 0.36 12.42 -2.25
N LYS A 193 0.45 11.97 -3.51
CA LYS A 193 -0.37 12.48 -4.63
C LYS A 193 -1.37 11.46 -5.17
N GLY A 194 -1.40 10.23 -4.65
CA GLY A 194 -2.22 9.15 -5.20
C GLY A 194 -1.73 8.63 -6.56
N TYR A 195 -0.55 9.04 -7.02
CA TYR A 195 0.05 8.56 -8.27
C TYR A 195 1.56 8.82 -8.31
N PHE A 196 2.23 8.17 -9.25
CA PHE A 196 3.63 8.45 -9.59
C PHE A 196 3.84 8.43 -11.11
N ILE A 197 4.97 8.96 -11.58
CA ILE A 197 5.30 9.05 -13.00
C ILE A 197 6.37 8.00 -13.34
N TYR A 198 6.04 7.10 -14.26
CA TYR A 198 6.96 6.11 -14.80
C TYR A 198 7.04 6.26 -16.32
N ASN A 199 8.25 6.52 -16.85
CA ASN A 199 8.48 6.80 -18.29
C ASN A 199 7.50 7.83 -18.89
N GLY A 200 7.13 8.84 -18.10
CA GLY A 200 6.20 9.88 -18.50
C GLY A 200 4.74 9.44 -18.56
N ILE A 201 4.42 8.26 -18.04
CA ILE A 201 3.07 7.75 -17.85
C ILE A 201 2.69 7.95 -16.39
N LYS A 202 1.52 8.51 -16.12
CA LYS A 202 0.95 8.60 -14.78
C LYS A 202 0.38 7.23 -14.41
N ILE A 203 0.92 6.64 -13.35
CA ILE A 203 0.43 5.40 -12.73
C ILE A 203 -0.25 5.80 -11.43
N TYR A 204 -1.50 5.41 -11.25
CA TYR A 204 -2.18 5.58 -9.97
C TYR A 204 -1.54 4.67 -8.94
N ASP A 205 -1.35 5.18 -7.75
CA ASP A 205 -0.72 4.42 -6.68
C ASP A 205 -1.64 3.33 -6.13
N TYR A 206 -1.15 2.52 -5.22
CA TYR A 206 -1.91 1.36 -4.74
C TYR A 206 -3.23 1.76 -4.06
N ASN A 207 -3.21 2.82 -3.24
CA ASN A 207 -4.42 3.31 -2.56
C ASN A 207 -5.43 3.87 -3.56
N ALA A 208 -5.00 4.71 -4.51
CA ALA A 208 -5.88 5.26 -5.54
C ALA A 208 -6.46 4.16 -6.45
N CYS A 209 -5.72 3.07 -6.69
CA CYS A 209 -6.26 1.90 -7.39
C CYS A 209 -7.41 1.25 -6.60
N LEU A 210 -7.28 1.12 -5.28
CA LEU A 210 -8.33 0.58 -4.41
C LEU A 210 -9.57 1.49 -4.41
N GLU A 211 -9.39 2.79 -4.23
CA GLU A 211 -10.47 3.78 -4.28
C GLU A 211 -11.26 3.72 -5.59
N HIS A 212 -10.53 3.71 -6.71
CA HIS A 212 -11.15 3.60 -8.04
C HIS A 212 -11.99 2.32 -8.24
N PHE A 213 -11.67 1.26 -7.53
CA PHE A 213 -12.45 0.02 -7.56
C PHE A 213 -13.70 0.10 -6.69
N ILE A 214 -13.62 0.76 -5.53
CA ILE A 214 -14.73 0.89 -4.60
C ILE A 214 -15.82 1.82 -5.15
N GLU A 215 -15.44 2.83 -5.93
CA GLU A 215 -16.35 3.83 -6.51
C GLU A 215 -17.11 3.35 -7.77
N ARG A 216 -16.83 2.15 -8.29
CA ARG A 216 -17.50 1.55 -9.45
C ARG A 216 -18.52 0.48 -9.06
#